data_14fe74e1ddc6461bf18a25b4828846f9
#
_entry.id   14fe74e1ddc6461bf18a25b4828846f9
#
_cell.length_a   1.000
_cell.length_b   1.000
_cell.length_c   1.000
_cell.angle_alpha   90.00
_cell.angle_beta   90.00
_cell.angle_gamma   90.00
#
_symmetry.space_group_name_H-M   'P 1'
#
loop_
_entity.id
_entity.type
_entity.pdbx_description
1 polymer ?
#
loop_
_entity_poly.entity_id
_entity_poly.type
_entity_poly.pdbx_seq_one_letter_code
_entity_poly.pdbx_strand_id
1 'polypeptide(L)'
;SVTVFERADRPGGLLMYGIPNMKLEKSVVQRRLDLMAAEGIAFRTGVDAGRDVGQEELREQFDAVVLCCGAAQPRDLDVPGRAGVDVWFAVDFLTGATRALLDGTYCPSAQGKDVAIVAVSYTGNDCVGTCIRQGCKSVTQLEIMRKAPGARTAKNPWPEWPRVCKTDYGQEEAIAIFGHDPRIYETTVSHLLRDAEGHLTGVETVLLGPDRKPLTGTEKLLPCQLLLIAVGFLGPQDYVPEAFGPVSYTHLRAHETGA
;
A
#
# COMPACT_ATOMS: atom_id res chain seq x y z
N SER A 1 -17.61 -23.73 -16.43
CA SER A 1 -17.70 -22.24 -16.43
C SER A 1 -17.05 -21.71 -15.17
N VAL A 2 -16.53 -20.47 -15.22
CA VAL A 2 -15.91 -19.78 -14.10
C VAL A 2 -16.74 -18.55 -13.75
N THR A 3 -17.00 -18.35 -12.47
CA THR A 3 -17.60 -17.12 -11.94
C THR A 3 -16.65 -16.50 -10.93
N VAL A 4 -16.33 -15.22 -11.08
CA VAL A 4 -15.52 -14.44 -10.16
C VAL A 4 -16.43 -13.51 -9.36
N PHE A 5 -16.44 -13.68 -8.05
CA PHE A 5 -17.10 -12.75 -7.12
C PHE A 5 -16.06 -11.71 -6.67
N GLU A 6 -16.40 -10.45 -6.82
CA GLU A 6 -15.53 -9.32 -6.44
C GLU A 6 -16.34 -8.35 -5.57
N ARG A 7 -15.83 -8.04 -4.37
CA ARG A 7 -16.51 -7.11 -3.46
C ARG A 7 -16.51 -5.66 -3.93
N ALA A 8 -15.49 -5.28 -4.72
CA ALA A 8 -15.47 -3.95 -5.33
C ALA A 8 -16.43 -3.83 -6.50
N ASP A 9 -16.70 -2.61 -6.92
CA ASP A 9 -17.52 -2.27 -8.08
C ASP A 9 -16.90 -2.66 -9.42
N ARG A 10 -15.55 -2.85 -9.44
CA ARG A 10 -14.79 -3.27 -10.62
C ARG A 10 -13.85 -4.41 -10.27
N PRO A 11 -13.70 -5.42 -11.13
CA PRO A 11 -12.74 -6.50 -10.94
C PRO A 11 -11.30 -6.00 -11.13
N GLY A 12 -10.34 -6.74 -10.59
CA GLY A 12 -8.91 -6.47 -10.79
C GLY A 12 -8.15 -6.12 -9.51
N GLY A 13 -8.84 -5.94 -8.38
CA GLY A 13 -8.23 -5.74 -7.06
C GLY A 13 -7.18 -4.61 -7.07
N LEU A 14 -5.96 -4.91 -6.64
CA LEU A 14 -4.87 -3.92 -6.60
C LEU A 14 -4.46 -3.39 -7.98
N LEU A 15 -4.60 -4.15 -9.06
CA LEU A 15 -4.33 -3.68 -10.42
C LEU A 15 -5.30 -2.56 -10.81
N MET A 16 -6.56 -2.67 -10.39
CA MET A 16 -7.57 -1.65 -10.65
C MET A 16 -7.40 -0.43 -9.75
N TYR A 17 -7.25 -0.62 -8.44
CA TYR A 17 -7.36 0.48 -7.48
C TYR A 17 -6.09 0.79 -6.70
N GLY A 18 -5.23 -0.20 -6.42
CA GLY A 18 -4.03 -0.01 -5.59
C GLY A 18 -2.84 0.57 -6.36
N ILE A 19 -2.64 0.16 -7.62
CA ILE A 19 -1.58 0.69 -8.48
C ILE A 19 -2.07 2.00 -9.14
N PRO A 20 -1.34 3.11 -9.04
CA PRO A 20 -1.75 4.37 -9.65
C PRO A 20 -1.84 4.29 -11.19
N ASN A 21 -2.74 5.09 -11.78
CA ASN A 21 -2.96 5.10 -13.23
C ASN A 21 -1.69 5.48 -14.02
N MET A 22 -0.84 6.34 -13.47
CA MET A 22 0.44 6.72 -14.08
C MET A 22 1.43 5.55 -14.23
N LYS A 23 1.28 4.49 -13.45
CA LYS A 23 2.09 3.27 -13.51
C LYS A 23 1.42 2.16 -14.30
N LEU A 24 0.09 2.07 -14.21
CA LEU A 24 -0.73 1.09 -14.92
C LEU A 24 -2.07 1.72 -15.31
N GLU A 25 -2.22 2.06 -16.57
CA GLU A 25 -3.47 2.58 -17.11
C GLU A 25 -4.60 1.56 -16.96
N LYS A 26 -5.77 2.02 -16.51
CA LYS A 26 -6.92 1.13 -16.24
C LYS A 26 -7.53 0.54 -17.51
N SER A 27 -7.32 1.16 -18.65
CA SER A 27 -7.65 0.61 -19.97
C SER A 27 -6.96 -0.74 -20.24
N VAL A 28 -5.71 -0.92 -19.76
CA VAL A 28 -4.98 -2.20 -19.87
C VAL A 28 -5.65 -3.29 -19.03
N VAL A 29 -6.06 -2.95 -17.80
CA VAL A 29 -6.80 -3.86 -16.92
C VAL A 29 -8.15 -4.20 -17.53
N GLN A 30 -8.91 -3.19 -18.00
CA GLN A 30 -10.23 -3.38 -18.61
C GLN A 30 -10.13 -4.27 -19.83
N ARG A 31 -9.19 -4.04 -20.74
CA ARG A 31 -8.98 -4.90 -21.92
C ARG A 31 -8.79 -6.37 -21.54
N ARG A 32 -8.08 -6.64 -20.44
CA ARG A 32 -7.90 -8.04 -19.98
C ARG A 32 -9.19 -8.62 -19.45
N LEU A 33 -9.97 -7.84 -18.72
CA LEU A 33 -11.29 -8.26 -18.21
C LEU A 33 -12.27 -8.54 -19.34
N ASP A 34 -12.28 -7.71 -20.39
CA ASP A 34 -13.14 -7.89 -21.57
C ASP A 34 -12.79 -9.19 -22.31
N LEU A 35 -11.50 -9.52 -22.45
CA LEU A 35 -11.06 -10.79 -23.04
C LEU A 35 -11.52 -11.99 -22.20
N MET A 36 -11.35 -11.92 -20.87
CA MET A 36 -11.81 -12.98 -19.97
C MET A 36 -13.34 -13.16 -20.04
N ALA A 37 -14.09 -12.07 -20.12
CA ALA A 37 -15.54 -12.13 -20.29
C ALA A 37 -15.94 -12.74 -21.64
N ALA A 38 -15.22 -12.41 -22.71
CA ALA A 38 -15.43 -13.00 -24.04
C ALA A 38 -15.10 -14.51 -24.08
N GLU A 39 -14.19 -14.96 -23.22
CA GLU A 39 -13.86 -16.39 -23.01
C GLU A 39 -14.90 -17.12 -22.14
N GLY A 40 -15.94 -16.42 -21.65
CA GLY A 40 -17.04 -17.00 -20.87
C GLY A 40 -16.84 -16.94 -19.35
N ILE A 41 -15.92 -16.14 -18.84
CA ILE A 41 -15.80 -15.87 -17.39
C ILE A 41 -16.86 -14.85 -17.00
N ALA A 42 -17.67 -15.18 -16.00
CA ALA A 42 -18.68 -14.28 -15.44
C ALA A 42 -18.08 -13.50 -14.24
N PHE A 43 -18.22 -12.18 -14.24
CA PHE A 43 -17.85 -11.33 -13.10
C PHE A 43 -19.10 -10.86 -12.37
N ARG A 44 -19.17 -11.09 -11.06
CA ARG A 44 -20.21 -10.57 -10.15
C ARG A 44 -19.54 -9.60 -9.18
N THR A 45 -19.69 -8.32 -9.48
CA THR A 45 -19.10 -7.23 -8.67
C THR A 45 -20.07 -6.75 -7.59
N GLY A 46 -19.54 -6.08 -6.56
CA GLY A 46 -20.35 -5.64 -5.41
C GLY A 46 -20.82 -6.79 -4.52
N VAL A 47 -20.16 -7.95 -4.58
CA VAL A 47 -20.52 -9.14 -3.80
C VAL A 47 -19.35 -9.56 -2.92
N ASP A 48 -19.52 -9.41 -1.62
CA ASP A 48 -18.51 -9.76 -0.62
C ASP A 48 -18.68 -11.21 -0.15
N ALA A 49 -17.81 -12.09 -0.63
CA ALA A 49 -17.84 -13.50 -0.26
C ALA A 49 -17.55 -13.68 1.25
N GLY A 50 -18.43 -14.40 1.93
CA GLY A 50 -18.42 -14.56 3.39
C GLY A 50 -19.35 -13.60 4.13
N ARG A 51 -19.93 -12.61 3.43
CA ARG A 51 -20.96 -11.69 3.97
C ARG A 51 -22.25 -11.73 3.14
N ASP A 52 -22.12 -11.48 1.82
CA ASP A 52 -23.27 -11.42 0.90
C ASP A 52 -23.59 -12.80 0.32
N VAL A 53 -22.59 -13.66 0.19
CA VAL A 53 -22.71 -15.04 -0.28
C VAL A 53 -21.91 -15.96 0.63
N GLY A 54 -22.58 -16.98 1.15
CA GLY A 54 -22.00 -17.95 2.09
C GLY A 54 -21.38 -19.16 1.41
N GLN A 55 -20.64 -19.96 2.22
CA GLN A 55 -19.98 -21.18 1.76
C GLN A 55 -20.98 -22.22 1.22
N GLU A 56 -22.10 -22.43 1.91
CA GLU A 56 -23.11 -23.42 1.51
C GLU A 56 -23.69 -23.09 0.15
N GLU A 57 -24.10 -21.83 -0.05
CA GLU A 57 -24.63 -21.36 -1.33
C GLU A 57 -23.64 -21.56 -2.48
N LEU A 58 -22.34 -21.26 -2.25
CA LEU A 58 -21.32 -21.46 -3.29
C LEU A 58 -21.09 -22.93 -3.58
N ARG A 59 -21.15 -23.81 -2.58
CA ARG A 59 -20.99 -25.26 -2.76
C ARG A 59 -22.17 -25.91 -3.48
N GLU A 60 -23.36 -25.35 -3.36
CA GLU A 60 -24.52 -25.81 -4.12
C GLU A 60 -24.47 -25.42 -5.61
N GLN A 61 -23.84 -24.27 -5.91
CA GLN A 61 -23.80 -23.72 -7.27
C GLN A 61 -22.55 -24.12 -8.07
N PHE A 62 -21.44 -24.47 -7.39
CA PHE A 62 -20.13 -24.67 -8.02
C PHE A 62 -19.45 -25.95 -7.53
N ASP A 63 -18.76 -26.62 -8.44
CA ASP A 63 -17.99 -27.85 -8.16
C ASP A 63 -16.75 -27.57 -7.30
N ALA A 64 -16.20 -26.37 -7.38
CA ALA A 64 -15.02 -25.94 -6.62
C ALA A 64 -15.03 -24.44 -6.34
N VAL A 65 -14.51 -24.03 -5.18
CA VAL A 65 -14.35 -22.64 -4.78
C VAL A 65 -12.87 -22.36 -4.49
N VAL A 66 -12.32 -21.31 -5.11
CA VAL A 66 -10.95 -20.84 -4.88
C VAL A 66 -11.00 -19.46 -4.26
N LEU A 67 -10.41 -19.31 -3.07
CA LEU A 67 -10.32 -18.04 -2.37
C LEU A 67 -9.05 -17.28 -2.80
N CYS A 68 -9.23 -16.18 -3.54
CA CYS A 68 -8.15 -15.31 -4.02
C CYS A 68 -8.31 -13.88 -3.46
N CYS A 69 -8.57 -13.77 -2.15
CA CYS A 69 -8.97 -12.50 -1.50
C CYS A 69 -7.80 -11.55 -1.24
N GLY A 70 -6.57 -11.99 -1.45
CA GLY A 70 -5.36 -11.20 -1.17
C GLY A 70 -5.16 -10.90 0.31
N ALA A 71 -4.15 -10.09 0.63
CA ALA A 71 -3.88 -9.57 1.96
C ALA A 71 -4.49 -8.17 2.07
N ALA A 72 -5.50 -8.02 2.92
CA ALA A 72 -6.25 -6.77 3.06
C ALA A 72 -6.28 -6.21 4.49
N GLN A 73 -5.65 -6.92 5.46
CA GLN A 73 -5.49 -6.43 6.82
C GLN A 73 -4.16 -5.66 6.92
N PRO A 74 -4.17 -4.31 6.95
CA PRO A 74 -2.94 -3.53 6.95
C PRO A 74 -2.20 -3.65 8.29
N ARG A 75 -0.88 -3.54 8.25
CA ARG A 75 -0.08 -3.25 9.45
C ARG A 75 -0.25 -1.79 9.80
N ASP A 76 -0.39 -1.50 11.08
CA ASP A 76 -0.49 -0.14 11.58
C ASP A 76 0.76 0.25 12.37
N LEU A 77 0.86 1.52 12.73
CA LEU A 77 1.87 2.07 13.62
C LEU A 77 1.30 2.14 15.04
N ASP A 78 1.98 1.49 15.97
CA ASP A 78 1.66 1.58 17.41
C ASP A 78 2.50 2.70 18.03
N VAL A 79 2.02 3.94 17.85
CA VAL A 79 2.71 5.15 18.34
C VAL A 79 1.71 6.13 18.96
N PRO A 80 2.12 6.91 19.98
CA PRO A 80 1.30 7.96 20.54
C PRO A 80 0.80 8.94 19.48
N GLY A 81 -0.44 9.40 19.60
CA GLY A 81 -1.07 10.32 18.67
C GLY A 81 -1.59 9.67 17.36
N ARG A 82 -1.53 8.31 17.24
CA ARG A 82 -1.99 7.59 16.05
C ARG A 82 -3.48 7.78 15.75
N ALA A 83 -4.32 7.83 16.77
CA ALA A 83 -5.74 8.06 16.61
C ALA A 83 -6.03 9.47 16.09
N GLY A 84 -6.97 9.59 15.15
CA GLY A 84 -7.40 10.88 14.58
C GLY A 84 -7.30 10.92 13.06
N VAL A 85 -7.59 12.11 12.51
CA VAL A 85 -7.63 12.36 11.06
C VAL A 85 -6.22 12.54 10.46
N ASP A 86 -6.16 12.64 9.14
CA ASP A 86 -4.94 12.91 8.36
C ASP A 86 -3.87 11.78 8.36
N VAL A 87 -4.24 10.58 8.84
CA VAL A 87 -3.39 9.37 8.75
C VAL A 87 -4.13 8.29 7.98
N TRP A 88 -3.55 7.85 6.87
CA TRP A 88 -4.17 6.90 5.95
C TRP A 88 -3.27 5.71 5.69
N PHE A 89 -3.86 4.54 5.50
CA PHE A 89 -3.14 3.44 4.90
C PHE A 89 -2.90 3.73 3.42
N ALA A 90 -1.70 3.41 2.94
CA ALA A 90 -1.27 3.73 1.58
C ALA A 90 -2.22 3.21 0.51
N VAL A 91 -2.70 1.97 0.65
CA VAL A 91 -3.62 1.36 -0.33
C VAL A 91 -4.97 2.06 -0.33
N ASP A 92 -5.47 2.50 0.82
CA ASP A 92 -6.74 3.25 0.89
C ASP A 92 -6.59 4.64 0.25
N PHE A 93 -5.48 5.32 0.49
CA PHE A 93 -5.13 6.58 -0.17
C PHE A 93 -5.04 6.42 -1.69
N LEU A 94 -4.31 5.42 -2.18
CA LEU A 94 -4.15 5.14 -3.61
C LEU A 94 -5.48 4.72 -4.26
N THR A 95 -6.29 3.92 -3.56
CA THR A 95 -7.63 3.55 -3.99
C THR A 95 -8.53 4.78 -4.12
N GLY A 96 -8.53 5.65 -3.11
CA GLY A 96 -9.27 6.91 -3.14
C GLY A 96 -8.84 7.81 -4.31
N ALA A 97 -7.53 7.96 -4.51
CA ALA A 97 -6.98 8.75 -5.62
C ALA A 97 -7.36 8.17 -6.99
N THR A 98 -7.33 6.86 -7.15
CA THR A 98 -7.75 6.20 -8.40
C THR A 98 -9.25 6.34 -8.64
N ARG A 99 -10.09 6.17 -7.62
CA ARG A 99 -11.54 6.38 -7.72
C ARG A 99 -11.90 7.82 -8.04
N ALA A 100 -11.21 8.79 -7.43
CA ALA A 100 -11.37 10.19 -7.75
C ALA A 100 -11.08 10.50 -9.23
N LEU A 101 -10.02 9.88 -9.76
CA LEU A 101 -9.68 10.02 -11.18
C LEU A 101 -10.72 9.39 -12.12
N LEU A 102 -11.25 8.21 -11.77
CA LEU A 102 -12.19 7.47 -12.62
C LEU A 102 -13.63 7.97 -12.50
N ASP A 103 -14.07 8.33 -11.30
CA ASP A 103 -15.47 8.55 -10.97
C ASP A 103 -15.75 9.94 -10.39
N GLY A 104 -14.72 10.78 -10.22
CA GLY A 104 -14.88 12.12 -9.61
C GLY A 104 -15.23 12.07 -8.11
N THR A 105 -14.99 10.96 -7.44
CA THR A 105 -15.29 10.80 -6.01
C THR A 105 -14.29 11.54 -5.12
N TYR A 106 -14.63 11.75 -3.84
CA TYR A 106 -13.70 12.31 -2.87
C TYR A 106 -12.51 11.39 -2.63
N CYS A 107 -11.32 11.99 -2.54
CA CYS A 107 -10.14 11.32 -1.98
C CYS A 107 -9.40 12.26 -1.01
N PRO A 108 -8.62 11.70 -0.07
CA PRO A 108 -7.68 12.49 0.72
C PRO A 108 -6.70 13.22 -0.19
N SER A 109 -6.51 14.52 0.04
CA SER A 109 -5.65 15.35 -0.81
C SER A 109 -4.34 15.68 -0.10
N ALA A 110 -3.25 15.55 -0.83
CA ALA A 110 -1.92 16.01 -0.46
C ALA A 110 -1.65 17.47 -0.85
N GLN A 111 -2.60 18.13 -1.54
CA GLN A 111 -2.41 19.48 -2.06
C GLN A 111 -2.00 20.47 -0.97
N GLY A 112 -0.85 21.13 -1.18
CA GLY A 112 -0.30 22.15 -0.28
C GLY A 112 0.20 21.62 1.07
N LYS A 113 0.20 20.30 1.29
CA LYS A 113 0.59 19.67 2.55
C LYS A 113 2.04 19.22 2.54
N ASP A 114 2.68 19.23 3.70
CA ASP A 114 3.89 18.47 3.98
C ASP A 114 3.46 17.03 4.28
N VAL A 115 3.96 16.06 3.50
CA VAL A 115 3.55 14.67 3.56
C VAL A 115 4.69 13.79 4.08
N ALA A 116 4.40 12.92 5.02
CA ALA A 116 5.30 11.84 5.42
C ALA A 116 4.71 10.48 4.99
N ILE A 117 5.59 9.57 4.56
CA ILE A 117 5.24 8.21 4.12
C ILE A 117 6.13 7.25 4.89
N VAL A 118 5.57 6.40 5.73
CA VAL A 118 6.31 5.31 6.36
C VAL A 118 6.23 4.10 5.45
N ALA A 119 7.36 3.70 4.87
CA ALA A 119 7.35 2.70 3.80
C ALA A 119 8.48 1.68 3.95
N VAL A 120 8.23 0.48 3.42
CA VAL A 120 9.22 -0.60 3.28
C VAL A 120 9.24 -1.19 1.87
N SER A 121 8.54 -0.55 0.89
CA SER A 121 8.32 -1.16 -0.43
C SER A 121 7.99 -0.16 -1.53
N TYR A 122 7.74 -0.69 -2.73
CA TYR A 122 7.29 0.06 -3.92
C TYR A 122 5.99 0.87 -3.70
N THR A 123 5.13 0.44 -2.78
CA THR A 123 3.89 1.19 -2.44
C THR A 123 4.21 2.59 -1.93
N GLY A 124 5.31 2.75 -1.17
CA GLY A 124 5.77 4.08 -0.74
C GLY A 124 6.11 4.98 -1.93
N ASN A 125 6.79 4.45 -2.95
CA ASN A 125 7.09 5.19 -4.18
C ASN A 125 5.82 5.60 -4.95
N ASP A 126 4.82 4.71 -5.02
CA ASP A 126 3.52 5.01 -5.65
C ASP A 126 2.80 6.15 -4.91
N CYS A 127 2.90 6.19 -3.58
CA CYS A 127 2.39 7.29 -2.77
C CYS A 127 3.16 8.60 -3.02
N VAL A 128 4.50 8.56 -3.11
CA VAL A 128 5.33 9.74 -3.46
C VAL A 128 4.84 10.35 -4.77
N GLY A 129 4.79 9.55 -5.84
CA GLY A 129 4.35 10.01 -7.16
C GLY A 129 2.91 10.54 -7.18
N THR A 130 2.00 9.93 -6.38
CA THR A 130 0.62 10.39 -6.27
C THR A 130 0.53 11.72 -5.53
N CYS A 131 1.24 11.90 -4.41
CA CYS A 131 1.27 13.14 -3.64
C CYS A 131 1.83 14.31 -4.48
N ILE A 132 2.86 14.07 -5.27
CA ILE A 132 3.43 15.07 -6.18
C ILE A 132 2.39 15.53 -7.20
N ARG A 133 1.64 14.60 -7.81
CA ARG A 133 0.58 14.92 -8.79
C ARG A 133 -0.60 15.66 -8.17
N GLN A 134 -0.85 15.44 -6.90
CA GLN A 134 -1.85 16.21 -6.15
C GLN A 134 -1.34 17.59 -5.72
N GLY A 135 -0.07 17.93 -5.94
CA GLY A 135 0.52 19.22 -5.61
C GLY A 135 0.91 19.37 -4.13
N CYS A 136 1.51 18.33 -3.53
CA CYS A 136 2.04 18.43 -2.18
C CYS A 136 3.14 19.51 -2.09
N LYS A 137 3.29 20.13 -0.92
CA LYS A 137 4.32 21.13 -0.63
C LYS A 137 5.69 20.46 -0.45
N SER A 138 5.71 19.32 0.22
CA SER A 138 6.88 18.47 0.37
C SER A 138 6.47 17.01 0.56
N VAL A 139 7.38 16.08 0.30
CA VAL A 139 7.19 14.66 0.58
C VAL A 139 8.46 14.05 1.17
N THR A 140 8.31 13.32 2.27
CA THR A 140 9.39 12.59 2.94
C THR A 140 9.00 11.13 3.07
N GLN A 141 9.84 10.21 2.59
CA GLN A 141 9.65 8.77 2.71
C GLN A 141 10.60 8.24 3.79
N LEU A 142 10.04 7.68 4.85
CA LEU A 142 10.77 7.11 5.98
C LEU A 142 10.96 5.61 5.75
N GLU A 143 12.21 5.17 5.69
CA GLU A 143 12.61 3.79 5.46
C GLU A 143 13.25 3.21 6.72
N ILE A 144 12.68 2.13 7.25
CA ILE A 144 13.25 1.44 8.44
C ILE A 144 14.55 0.70 8.13
N MET A 145 14.77 0.38 6.85
CA MET A 145 15.94 -0.36 6.40
C MET A 145 17.11 0.58 6.14
N ARG A 146 18.30 0.04 6.27
CA ARG A 146 19.53 0.73 5.85
C ARG A 146 19.53 0.92 4.34
N LYS A 147 20.08 2.06 3.88
CA LYS A 147 20.27 2.30 2.46
C LYS A 147 21.13 1.20 1.84
N ALA A 148 20.59 0.54 0.82
CA ALA A 148 21.34 -0.45 0.07
C ALA A 148 22.52 0.20 -0.69
N PRO A 149 23.59 -0.54 -0.98
CA PRO A 149 24.71 0.00 -1.76
C PRO A 149 24.27 0.36 -3.18
N GLY A 150 24.95 1.34 -3.79
CA GLY A 150 24.64 1.77 -5.17
C GLY A 150 25.01 0.76 -6.26
N ALA A 151 25.87 -0.21 -5.93
CA ALA A 151 26.32 -1.27 -6.83
C ALA A 151 26.39 -2.62 -6.11
N ARG A 152 26.45 -3.71 -6.85
CA ARG A 152 26.64 -5.06 -6.29
C ARG A 152 27.92 -5.12 -5.45
N THR A 153 27.84 -5.84 -4.36
CA THR A 153 28.99 -6.10 -3.48
C THR A 153 29.43 -7.56 -3.64
N ALA A 154 30.61 -7.90 -3.09
CA ALA A 154 31.08 -9.29 -3.06
C ALA A 154 30.12 -10.24 -2.30
N LYS A 155 29.28 -9.73 -1.41
CA LYS A 155 28.23 -10.49 -0.70
C LYS A 155 26.93 -10.68 -1.50
N ASN A 156 26.83 -10.09 -2.70
CA ASN A 156 25.69 -10.24 -3.60
C ASN A 156 26.20 -10.33 -5.05
N PRO A 157 26.93 -11.40 -5.40
CA PRO A 157 27.46 -11.62 -6.75
C PRO A 157 26.35 -11.99 -7.73
N TRP A 158 26.62 -11.86 -9.02
CA TRP A 158 25.80 -12.46 -10.07
C TRP A 158 25.88 -13.99 -9.94
N PRO A 159 24.80 -14.76 -10.14
CA PRO A 159 23.48 -14.40 -10.69
C PRO A 159 22.42 -14.05 -9.65
N GLU A 160 22.75 -13.84 -8.39
CA GLU A 160 21.76 -13.45 -7.39
C GLU A 160 21.02 -12.17 -7.81
N TRP A 161 19.78 -12.02 -7.33
CA TRP A 161 19.02 -10.78 -7.50
C TRP A 161 19.80 -9.58 -6.93
N PRO A 162 19.93 -8.45 -7.66
CA PRO A 162 20.73 -7.33 -7.20
C PRO A 162 20.10 -6.63 -6.00
N ARG A 163 20.78 -6.68 -4.86
CA ARG A 163 20.44 -5.96 -3.64
C ARG A 163 21.11 -4.58 -3.65
N VAL A 164 20.69 -3.74 -4.57
CA VAL A 164 21.23 -2.39 -4.76
C VAL A 164 20.14 -1.33 -4.57
N CYS A 165 20.56 -0.14 -4.13
CA CYS A 165 19.66 0.99 -4.05
C CYS A 165 19.21 1.39 -5.44
N LYS A 166 17.92 1.32 -5.69
CA LYS A 166 17.30 1.81 -6.92
C LYS A 166 16.46 3.03 -6.60
N THR A 167 16.43 3.95 -7.51
CA THR A 167 15.49 5.06 -7.51
C THR A 167 14.38 4.70 -8.49
N ASP A 168 13.14 4.83 -8.08
CA ASP A 168 11.98 4.54 -8.91
C ASP A 168 11.29 5.87 -9.28
N TYR A 169 10.34 5.83 -10.20
CA TYR A 169 9.76 6.99 -10.86
C TYR A 169 9.28 8.11 -9.90
N GLY A 170 8.62 7.78 -8.79
CA GLY A 170 8.13 8.79 -7.84
C GLY A 170 9.27 9.48 -7.08
N GLN A 171 10.31 8.72 -6.72
CA GLN A 171 11.51 9.29 -6.11
C GLN A 171 12.30 10.16 -7.09
N GLU A 172 12.40 9.75 -8.37
CA GLU A 172 13.02 10.56 -9.44
C GLU A 172 12.26 11.86 -9.65
N GLU A 173 10.93 11.81 -9.66
CA GLU A 173 10.07 13.00 -9.73
C GLU A 173 10.27 13.91 -8.52
N ALA A 174 10.36 13.35 -7.30
CA ALA A 174 10.63 14.14 -6.10
C ALA A 174 12.00 14.84 -6.18
N ILE A 175 13.04 14.14 -6.66
CA ILE A 175 14.36 14.73 -6.88
C ILE A 175 14.28 15.88 -7.90
N ALA A 176 13.55 15.70 -9.00
CA ALA A 176 13.41 16.72 -10.04
C ALA A 176 12.66 17.97 -9.55
N ILE A 177 11.65 17.80 -8.69
CA ILE A 177 10.80 18.90 -8.20
C ILE A 177 11.37 19.58 -6.95
N PHE A 178 11.86 18.79 -5.98
CA PHE A 178 12.31 19.30 -4.68
C PHE A 178 13.84 19.40 -4.56
N GLY A 179 14.60 18.87 -5.53
CA GLY A 179 16.06 18.95 -5.56
C GLY A 179 16.80 17.94 -4.66
N HIS A 180 16.09 16.98 -4.04
CA HIS A 180 16.68 15.98 -3.17
C HIS A 180 15.87 14.66 -3.17
N ASP A 181 16.55 13.56 -2.81
CA ASP A 181 15.91 12.25 -2.59
C ASP A 181 14.94 12.34 -1.40
N PRO A 182 13.67 11.97 -1.55
CA PRO A 182 12.70 12.06 -0.47
C PRO A 182 12.93 11.04 0.66
N ARG A 183 13.82 10.07 0.49
CA ARG A 183 14.02 8.97 1.43
C ARG A 183 14.97 9.31 2.58
N ILE A 184 14.53 9.03 3.80
CA ILE A 184 15.34 9.02 5.02
C ILE A 184 15.39 7.58 5.51
N TYR A 185 16.60 7.02 5.57
CA TYR A 185 16.83 5.62 5.92
C TYR A 185 17.06 5.42 7.41
N GLU A 186 16.92 4.15 7.88
CA GLU A 186 17.10 3.76 9.28
C GLU A 186 16.28 4.63 10.23
N THR A 187 15.05 5.00 9.81
CA THR A 187 14.22 5.98 10.51
C THR A 187 12.78 5.51 10.58
N THR A 188 12.16 5.72 11.73
CA THR A 188 10.71 5.48 11.92
C THR A 188 10.07 6.65 12.65
N VAL A 189 8.73 6.61 12.72
CA VAL A 189 7.93 7.55 13.52
C VAL A 189 7.89 7.09 14.97
N SER A 190 8.08 8.01 15.90
CA SER A 190 7.96 7.78 17.34
C SER A 190 6.70 8.41 17.94
N HIS A 191 6.21 9.51 17.37
CA HIS A 191 5.05 10.24 17.87
C HIS A 191 4.37 11.04 16.76
N LEU A 192 3.03 11.16 16.83
CA LEU A 192 2.24 12.02 15.94
C LEU A 192 1.74 13.24 16.72
N LEU A 193 2.08 14.43 16.24
CA LEU A 193 1.70 15.69 16.86
C LEU A 193 0.42 16.22 16.23
N ARG A 194 -0.49 16.67 17.08
CA ARG A 194 -1.81 17.16 16.65
C ARG A 194 -2.10 18.53 17.29
N ASP A 195 -2.91 19.31 16.58
CA ASP A 195 -3.49 20.55 17.14
C ASP A 195 -4.68 20.24 18.07
N ALA A 196 -5.31 21.32 18.56
CA ALA A 196 -6.46 21.23 19.46
C ALA A 196 -7.71 20.65 18.77
N GLU A 197 -7.80 20.77 17.46
CA GLU A 197 -8.87 20.25 16.60
C GLU A 197 -8.62 18.79 16.19
N GLY A 198 -7.45 18.22 16.51
CA GLY A 198 -7.06 16.85 16.24
C GLY A 198 -6.43 16.63 14.86
N HIS A 199 -6.13 17.70 14.12
CA HIS A 199 -5.42 17.62 12.85
C HIS A 199 -3.93 17.32 13.05
N LEU A 200 -3.34 16.57 12.13
CA LEU A 200 -1.92 16.29 12.14
C LEU A 200 -1.10 17.54 11.78
N THR A 201 -0.16 17.90 12.64
CA THR A 201 0.72 19.06 12.46
C THR A 201 2.16 18.69 12.25
N GLY A 202 2.55 17.50 12.72
CA GLY A 202 3.91 17.00 12.58
C GLY A 202 4.06 15.56 13.01
N VAL A 203 5.20 15.00 12.66
CA VAL A 203 5.64 13.67 13.11
C VAL A 203 7.00 13.80 13.77
N GLU A 204 7.14 13.20 14.93
CA GLU A 204 8.45 12.99 15.53
C GLU A 204 9.01 11.69 14.98
N THR A 205 10.25 11.75 14.49
CA THR A 205 10.98 10.61 13.95
C THR A 205 12.16 10.27 14.81
N VAL A 206 12.58 9.01 14.79
CA VAL A 206 13.73 8.52 15.53
C VAL A 206 14.59 7.62 14.65
N LEU A 207 15.91 7.68 14.78
CA LEU A 207 16.81 6.77 14.11
C LEU A 207 16.73 5.37 14.73
N LEU A 208 16.90 4.36 13.89
CA LEU A 208 16.95 2.96 14.29
C LEU A 208 18.39 2.46 14.35
N GLY A 209 18.72 1.76 15.41
CA GLY A 209 19.99 1.05 15.52
C GLY A 209 20.06 -0.20 14.62
N PRO A 210 21.23 -0.89 14.62
CA PRO A 210 21.39 -2.14 13.86
C PRO A 210 20.40 -3.25 14.25
N ASP A 211 19.91 -3.23 15.47
CA ASP A 211 18.89 -4.13 16.03
C ASP A 211 17.46 -3.67 15.74
N ARG A 212 17.29 -2.59 14.95
CA ARG A 212 16.02 -1.92 14.61
C ARG A 212 15.28 -1.33 15.81
N LYS A 213 15.98 -1.06 16.90
CA LYS A 213 15.41 -0.35 18.04
C LYS A 213 15.65 1.15 17.93
N PRO A 214 14.73 1.98 18.43
CA PRO A 214 14.91 3.42 18.49
C PRO A 214 16.18 3.82 19.27
N LEU A 215 16.92 4.75 18.72
CA LEU A 215 18.09 5.34 19.35
C LEU A 215 17.69 6.64 20.06
N THR A 216 17.64 6.61 21.38
CA THR A 216 17.31 7.77 22.22
C THR A 216 18.23 8.96 21.96
N GLY A 217 17.66 10.17 21.88
CA GLY A 217 18.40 11.40 21.62
C GLY A 217 18.63 11.69 20.13
N THR A 218 17.96 10.92 19.25
CA THR A 218 18.00 11.14 17.78
C THR A 218 16.68 11.65 17.23
N GLU A 219 15.75 12.00 18.12
CA GLU A 219 14.42 12.47 17.78
C GLU A 219 14.49 13.75 16.93
N LYS A 220 13.70 13.78 15.85
CA LYS A 220 13.57 14.94 14.96
C LYS A 220 12.12 15.19 14.64
N LEU A 221 11.74 16.45 14.69
CA LEU A 221 10.41 16.88 14.29
C LEU A 221 10.39 17.21 12.80
N LEU A 222 9.44 16.62 12.07
CA LEU A 222 9.12 16.93 10.68
C LEU A 222 7.71 17.53 10.61
N PRO A 223 7.49 18.65 9.91
CA PRO A 223 6.15 19.13 9.62
C PRO A 223 5.41 18.07 8.79
N CYS A 224 4.15 17.79 9.14
CA CYS A 224 3.37 16.77 8.46
C CYS A 224 1.88 17.04 8.64
N GLN A 225 1.15 17.21 7.56
CA GLN A 225 -0.31 17.37 7.54
C GLN A 225 -1.01 16.19 6.87
N LEU A 226 -0.23 15.20 6.39
CA LEU A 226 -0.74 13.94 5.87
C LEU A 226 0.31 12.85 6.08
N LEU A 227 -0.04 11.81 6.81
CA LEU A 227 0.80 10.64 7.00
C LEU A 227 0.22 9.43 6.25
N LEU A 228 1.06 8.79 5.43
CA LEU A 228 0.69 7.56 4.72
C LEU A 228 1.48 6.37 5.28
N ILE A 229 0.77 5.30 5.61
CA ILE A 229 1.34 4.08 6.19
C ILE A 229 1.41 2.99 5.11
N ALA A 230 2.62 2.63 4.69
CA ALA A 230 2.92 1.66 3.64
C ALA A 230 3.82 0.53 4.14
N VAL A 231 3.53 -0.02 5.32
CA VAL A 231 4.38 -1.02 6.01
C VAL A 231 3.91 -2.47 5.81
N GLY A 232 3.13 -2.71 4.76
CA GLY A 232 2.65 -4.03 4.37
C GLY A 232 1.40 -4.48 5.10
N PHE A 233 1.08 -5.77 4.96
CA PHE A 233 -0.16 -6.37 5.44
C PHE A 233 0.15 -7.54 6.40
N LEU A 234 -0.83 -7.85 7.27
CA LEU A 234 -0.78 -8.99 8.17
C LEU A 234 -1.29 -10.28 7.49
N GLY A 235 -2.25 -10.14 6.58
CA GLY A 235 -2.90 -11.26 5.92
C GLY A 235 -4.26 -10.89 5.32
N PRO A 236 -5.06 -11.87 4.91
CA PRO A 236 -6.47 -11.65 4.55
C PRO A 236 -7.25 -11.16 5.75
N GLN A 237 -8.41 -10.58 5.53
CA GLN A 237 -9.36 -10.26 6.60
C GLN A 237 -9.95 -11.55 7.18
N ASP A 238 -9.97 -11.69 8.50
CA ASP A 238 -10.26 -12.94 9.20
C ASP A 238 -11.66 -13.51 8.89
N TYR A 239 -12.65 -12.64 8.64
CA TYR A 239 -14.02 -13.09 8.34
C TYR A 239 -14.12 -13.98 7.08
N VAL A 240 -13.22 -13.83 6.11
CA VAL A 240 -13.27 -14.65 4.88
C VAL A 240 -12.85 -16.09 5.17
N PRO A 241 -11.65 -16.38 5.74
CA PRO A 241 -11.32 -17.75 6.11
C PRO A 241 -12.28 -18.32 7.17
N GLU A 242 -12.80 -17.53 8.10
CA GLU A 242 -13.79 -17.98 9.09
C GLU A 242 -15.09 -18.43 8.42
N ALA A 243 -15.62 -17.69 7.44
CA ALA A 243 -16.83 -18.01 6.72
C ALA A 243 -16.71 -19.26 5.84
N PHE A 244 -15.51 -19.59 5.35
CA PHE A 244 -15.28 -20.72 4.44
C PHE A 244 -14.61 -21.92 5.13
N GLY A 245 -14.39 -21.86 6.44
CA GLY A 245 -13.71 -22.88 7.25
C GLY A 245 -12.18 -22.80 7.14
N PRO A 246 -11.46 -23.47 8.04
CA PRO A 246 -10.02 -23.33 8.14
C PRO A 246 -9.34 -23.88 6.88
N VAL A 247 -8.87 -22.99 6.01
CA VAL A 247 -7.97 -23.31 4.90
C VAL A 247 -6.55 -23.01 5.35
N SER A 248 -5.99 -23.89 6.16
CA SER A 248 -4.62 -23.75 6.65
C SER A 248 -3.63 -24.29 5.61
N TYR A 249 -3.17 -23.45 4.71
CA TYR A 249 -2.00 -23.77 3.87
C TYR A 249 -0.76 -23.11 4.46
N THR A 250 -0.07 -23.83 5.34
CA THR A 250 1.17 -23.36 5.98
C THR A 250 2.32 -23.08 5.00
N HIS A 251 2.24 -23.58 3.76
CA HIS A 251 3.25 -23.39 2.71
C HIS A 251 2.79 -22.52 1.52
N LEU A 252 1.55 -22.02 1.54
CA LEU A 252 1.01 -21.08 0.58
C LEU A 252 0.68 -19.73 1.25
N ARG A 253 1.38 -19.37 2.30
CA ARG A 253 1.42 -17.96 2.72
C ARG A 253 2.01 -17.20 1.54
N ALA A 254 1.23 -16.28 1.03
CA ALA A 254 1.47 -15.58 -0.22
C ALA A 254 2.95 -15.27 -0.42
N HIS A 255 3.52 -15.72 -1.53
CA HIS A 255 4.86 -15.34 -1.97
C HIS A 255 5.01 -13.82 -2.19
N GLU A 256 3.91 -13.10 -2.15
CA GLU A 256 3.80 -11.66 -2.26
C GLU A 256 4.36 -10.88 -1.07
N THR A 257 4.58 -11.55 0.07
CA THR A 257 5.17 -10.92 1.26
C THR A 257 6.63 -11.29 1.49
N GLY A 258 7.24 -11.99 0.56
CA GLY A 258 8.65 -12.42 0.59
C GLY A 258 9.59 -11.45 -0.12
N ALA A 259 9.30 -10.16 -0.13
CA ALA A 259 10.23 -9.12 -0.59
C ALA A 259 10.87 -8.41 0.58
#